data_578a78649dd3949b0695d02da8f17ebf
#
_entry.id   578a78649dd3949b0695d02da8f17ebf
#
_cell.length_a   1.000
_cell.length_b   1.000
_cell.length_c   1.000
_cell.angle_alpha   90.00
_cell.angle_beta   90.00
_cell.angle_gamma   90.00
#
_symmetry.space_group_name_H-M   'P 1'
#
loop_
_entity.id
_entity.type
_entity.pdbx_description
1 polymer ?
#
loop_
_entity_poly.entity_id
_entity_poly.type
_entity_poly.pdbx_seq_one_letter_code
_entity_poly.pdbx_strand_id
1 'polypeptide(L)'
;GGNIHGIRMEVKNKEMARVAVIILNWNGEKLLREFLPSVVKYTDPGLGRIVVADNASEDDSVRILEQEFPEVELIRFSQNHGFAGGYNRAVGLVPEEIVVLLNSDVEVAPGWLEPLVALLDEEPGIAAVQPKILAYTNRNHFEYAGACGGFIDSLGFPFCRGRILNVTEE
;
A
#
# COMPACT_ATOMS: atom_id res chain seq x y z
N GLY A 1 -25.44 -50.76 -8.01
CA GLY A 1 -24.75 -49.87 -8.92
C GLY A 1 -25.28 -48.46 -8.72
N GLY A 2 -24.70 -47.67 -7.83
CA GLY A 2 -25.09 -46.29 -7.59
C GLY A 2 -24.07 -45.36 -8.24
N ASN A 3 -24.53 -44.59 -9.19
CA ASN A 3 -23.74 -43.58 -9.93
C ASN A 3 -23.67 -42.31 -9.08
N ILE A 4 -22.54 -42.06 -8.45
CA ILE A 4 -22.25 -40.76 -7.79
C ILE A 4 -21.65 -39.85 -8.84
N HIS A 5 -22.48 -38.91 -9.32
CA HIS A 5 -22.05 -37.82 -10.16
C HIS A 5 -21.06 -36.94 -9.38
N GLY A 6 -19.79 -37.00 -9.78
CA GLY A 6 -18.73 -36.14 -9.26
C GLY A 6 -19.03 -34.69 -9.67
N ILE A 7 -19.32 -33.85 -8.70
CA ILE A 7 -19.29 -32.42 -8.84
C ILE A 7 -17.80 -32.03 -8.98
N ARG A 8 -17.37 -31.83 -10.22
CA ARG A 8 -16.08 -31.22 -10.53
C ARG A 8 -16.21 -29.74 -10.20
N MET A 9 -15.82 -29.36 -9.00
CA MET A 9 -15.58 -27.94 -8.72
C MET A 9 -14.41 -27.51 -9.57
N GLU A 10 -14.69 -26.75 -10.63
CA GLU A 10 -13.69 -25.94 -11.27
C GLU A 10 -13.26 -24.87 -10.26
N VAL A 11 -12.19 -25.16 -9.54
CA VAL A 11 -11.42 -24.12 -8.86
C VAL A 11 -10.83 -23.29 -10.01
N LYS A 12 -11.50 -22.19 -10.37
CA LYS A 12 -10.85 -21.13 -11.14
C LYS A 12 -9.61 -20.77 -10.31
N ASN A 13 -8.41 -21.15 -10.80
CA ASN A 13 -7.18 -20.57 -10.36
C ASN A 13 -7.29 -19.06 -10.62
N LYS A 14 -7.76 -18.32 -9.62
CA LYS A 14 -7.57 -16.87 -9.58
C LYS A 14 -6.06 -16.76 -9.35
N GLU A 15 -5.31 -16.41 -10.39
CA GLU A 15 -3.92 -16.04 -10.23
C GLU A 15 -3.88 -15.05 -9.08
N MET A 16 -3.15 -15.42 -8.01
CA MET A 16 -3.03 -14.54 -6.85
C MET A 16 -2.35 -13.27 -7.29
N ALA A 17 -2.89 -12.11 -6.91
CA ALA A 17 -2.24 -10.84 -7.16
C ALA A 17 -0.80 -10.93 -6.65
N ARG A 18 0.14 -10.37 -7.40
CA ARG A 18 1.56 -10.44 -7.09
C ARG A 18 1.99 -9.45 -6.01
N VAL A 19 1.19 -8.42 -5.82
CA VAL A 19 1.48 -7.28 -4.93
C VAL A 19 0.42 -7.18 -3.84
N ALA A 20 0.82 -7.05 -2.58
CA ALA A 20 -0.04 -6.62 -1.49
C ALA A 20 0.16 -5.12 -1.24
N VAL A 21 -0.86 -4.31 -1.50
CA VAL A 21 -0.90 -2.89 -1.12
C VAL A 21 -1.47 -2.79 0.28
N ILE A 22 -0.62 -2.59 1.27
CA ILE A 22 -0.98 -2.55 2.68
C ILE A 22 -1.13 -1.10 3.14
N ILE A 23 -2.29 -0.78 3.68
CA ILE A 23 -2.61 0.48 4.33
C ILE A 23 -2.83 0.21 5.82
N LEU A 24 -2.02 0.83 6.69
CA LEU A 24 -2.25 0.76 8.13
C LEU A 24 -3.22 1.86 8.54
N ASN A 25 -4.34 1.48 9.16
CA ASN A 25 -5.38 2.39 9.62
C ASN A 25 -5.49 2.39 11.14
N TRP A 26 -5.64 3.58 11.74
CA TRP A 26 -6.02 3.75 13.12
C TRP A 26 -6.82 5.05 13.29
N ASN A 27 -8.11 4.92 13.62
CA ASN A 27 -9.04 6.04 13.76
C ASN A 27 -9.03 6.99 12.54
N GLY A 28 -8.98 6.39 11.34
CA GLY A 28 -8.78 7.09 10.08
C GLY A 28 -10.03 7.17 9.20
N GLU A 29 -11.25 7.15 9.75
CA GLU A 29 -12.50 7.12 8.98
C GLU A 29 -12.58 8.18 7.87
N LYS A 30 -12.09 9.40 8.15
CA LYS A 30 -12.09 10.50 7.19
C LYS A 30 -11.08 10.29 6.07
N LEU A 31 -9.87 9.81 6.43
CA LEU A 31 -8.81 9.52 5.48
C LEU A 31 -9.19 8.37 4.54
N LEU A 32 -9.81 7.32 5.09
CA LEU A 32 -10.30 6.21 4.28
C LEU A 32 -11.31 6.69 3.23
N ARG A 33 -12.28 7.53 3.61
CA ARG A 33 -13.25 8.05 2.65
C ARG A 33 -12.63 8.99 1.61
N GLU A 34 -11.61 9.75 1.98
CA GLU A 34 -10.97 10.72 1.10
C GLU A 34 -10.00 10.06 0.12
N PHE A 35 -9.14 9.16 0.60
CA PHE A 35 -7.99 8.66 -0.18
C PHE A 35 -8.18 7.25 -0.74
N LEU A 36 -8.84 6.34 0.00
CA LEU A 36 -9.01 4.95 -0.43
C LEU A 36 -9.71 4.79 -1.78
N PRO A 37 -10.69 5.63 -2.18
CA PRO A 37 -11.30 5.55 -3.51
C PRO A 37 -10.29 5.62 -4.65
N SER A 38 -9.24 6.43 -4.53
CA SER A 38 -8.19 6.52 -5.56
C SER A 38 -7.39 5.23 -5.65
N VAL A 39 -7.06 4.63 -4.51
CA VAL A 39 -6.32 3.38 -4.44
C VAL A 39 -7.12 2.24 -5.07
N VAL A 40 -8.39 2.12 -4.71
CA VAL A 40 -9.30 1.12 -5.30
C VAL A 40 -9.45 1.31 -6.81
N LYS A 41 -9.62 2.56 -7.25
CA LYS A 41 -9.85 2.88 -8.66
C LYS A 41 -8.63 2.61 -9.55
N TYR A 42 -7.43 2.88 -9.05
CA TYR A 42 -6.20 2.90 -9.85
C TYR A 42 -5.22 1.75 -9.56
N THR A 43 -5.62 0.79 -8.73
CA THR A 43 -4.87 -0.46 -8.57
C THR A 43 -5.52 -1.54 -9.41
N ASP A 44 -4.79 -2.07 -10.41
CA ASP A 44 -5.25 -3.21 -11.19
C ASP A 44 -5.39 -4.44 -10.29
N PRO A 45 -6.59 -5.02 -10.14
CA PRO A 45 -6.82 -6.18 -9.29
C PRO A 45 -6.11 -7.45 -9.78
N GLY A 46 -5.65 -7.48 -11.03
CA GLY A 46 -4.79 -8.54 -11.57
C GLY A 46 -3.34 -8.43 -11.10
N LEU A 47 -2.88 -7.22 -10.76
CA LEU A 47 -1.53 -6.96 -10.30
C LEU A 47 -1.44 -6.84 -8.78
N GLY A 48 -2.36 -6.09 -8.16
CA GLY A 48 -2.30 -5.74 -6.75
C GLY A 48 -3.59 -6.01 -5.99
N ARG A 49 -3.48 -6.57 -4.79
CA ARG A 49 -4.55 -6.74 -3.81
C ARG A 49 -4.43 -5.66 -2.73
N ILE A 50 -5.53 -4.97 -2.43
CA ILE A 50 -5.55 -3.92 -1.42
C ILE A 50 -5.93 -4.55 -0.08
N VAL A 51 -5.11 -4.27 0.94
CA VAL A 51 -5.26 -4.76 2.30
C VAL A 51 -5.23 -3.57 3.26
N VAL A 52 -6.29 -3.36 4.01
CA VAL A 52 -6.29 -2.40 5.12
C VAL A 52 -6.10 -3.16 6.42
N ALA A 53 -5.00 -2.86 7.11
CA ALA A 53 -4.73 -3.39 8.45
C ALA A 53 -5.24 -2.39 9.49
N ASP A 54 -6.37 -2.70 10.10
CA ASP A 54 -6.96 -1.87 11.15
C ASP A 54 -6.27 -2.14 12.49
N ASN A 55 -5.64 -1.12 13.02
CA ASN A 55 -4.79 -1.16 14.21
C ASN A 55 -5.60 -0.90 15.49
N ALA A 56 -6.74 -1.57 15.63
CA ALA A 56 -7.72 -1.42 16.71
C ALA A 56 -8.35 -0.02 16.76
N SER A 57 -8.97 0.40 15.66
CA SER A 57 -9.73 1.64 15.60
C SER A 57 -10.99 1.57 16.47
N GLU A 58 -11.35 2.70 17.07
CA GLU A 58 -12.55 2.90 17.90
C GLU A 58 -13.61 3.76 17.17
N ASP A 59 -13.26 4.33 15.99
CA ASP A 59 -14.16 5.10 15.13
C ASP A 59 -14.92 4.20 14.14
N ASP A 60 -15.58 4.79 13.15
CA ASP A 60 -16.33 4.09 12.13
C ASP A 60 -15.47 3.42 11.04
N SER A 61 -14.15 3.42 11.14
CA SER A 61 -13.22 2.90 10.12
C SER A 61 -13.58 1.48 9.66
N VAL A 62 -13.78 0.56 10.60
CA VAL A 62 -14.11 -0.84 10.29
C VAL A 62 -15.44 -0.94 9.54
N ARG A 63 -16.48 -0.22 10.01
CA ARG A 63 -17.80 -0.21 9.37
C ARG A 63 -17.74 0.34 7.94
N ILE A 64 -16.96 1.39 7.73
CA ILE A 64 -16.73 1.98 6.40
C ILE A 64 -16.09 0.96 5.45
N LEU A 65 -15.04 0.27 5.90
CA LEU A 65 -14.36 -0.74 5.09
C LEU A 65 -15.31 -1.89 4.72
N GLU A 66 -16.08 -2.40 5.67
CA GLU A 66 -17.01 -3.51 5.43
C GLU A 66 -18.19 -3.13 4.53
N GLN A 67 -18.68 -1.90 4.59
CA GLN A 67 -19.90 -1.47 3.88
C GLN A 67 -19.62 -0.71 2.58
N GLU A 68 -18.58 0.13 2.55
CA GLU A 68 -18.31 1.03 1.43
C GLU A 68 -17.19 0.51 0.51
N PHE A 69 -16.30 -0.39 1.02
CA PHE A 69 -15.16 -0.95 0.27
C PHE A 69 -15.06 -2.47 0.38
N PRO A 70 -16.10 -3.23 -0.03
CA PRO A 70 -16.14 -4.69 0.12
C PRO A 70 -15.07 -5.43 -0.68
N GLU A 71 -14.44 -4.79 -1.68
CA GLU A 71 -13.33 -5.31 -2.47
C GLU A 71 -11.98 -5.23 -1.77
N VAL A 72 -11.88 -4.45 -0.69
CA VAL A 72 -10.67 -4.29 0.12
C VAL A 72 -10.62 -5.36 1.20
N GLU A 73 -9.51 -6.04 1.32
CA GLU A 73 -9.33 -6.99 2.41
C GLU A 73 -9.05 -6.26 3.74
N LEU A 74 -9.77 -6.66 4.78
CA LEU A 74 -9.64 -6.10 6.10
C LEU A 74 -8.94 -7.08 7.04
N ILE A 75 -7.77 -6.69 7.57
CA ILE A 75 -7.09 -7.33 8.69
C ILE A 75 -7.39 -6.52 9.95
N ARG A 76 -7.92 -7.16 11.00
CA ARG A 76 -8.25 -6.48 12.26
C ARG A 76 -7.31 -6.92 13.36
N PHE A 77 -6.59 -5.97 13.94
CA PHE A 77 -5.82 -6.22 15.15
C PHE A 77 -6.66 -5.99 16.39
N SER A 78 -6.40 -6.77 17.43
CA SER A 78 -7.12 -6.66 18.71
C SER A 78 -6.61 -5.52 19.60
N GLN A 79 -5.46 -4.93 19.25
CA GLN A 79 -4.85 -3.80 19.95
C GLN A 79 -4.00 -2.98 18.99
N ASN A 80 -3.76 -1.72 19.35
CA ASN A 80 -2.86 -0.85 18.58
C ASN A 80 -1.40 -1.25 18.82
N HIS A 81 -0.71 -1.63 17.74
CA HIS A 81 0.70 -2.02 17.76
C HIS A 81 1.66 -0.88 17.39
N GLY A 82 1.17 0.34 17.26
CA GLY A 82 1.91 1.48 16.72
C GLY A 82 2.16 1.34 15.21
N PHE A 83 2.88 2.30 14.65
CA PHE A 83 3.09 2.38 13.20
C PHE A 83 3.93 1.20 12.68
N ALA A 84 5.18 1.09 13.12
CA ALA A 84 6.08 0.04 12.67
C ALA A 84 5.59 -1.36 13.06
N GLY A 85 5.07 -1.52 14.28
CA GLY A 85 4.56 -2.80 14.76
C GLY A 85 3.33 -3.27 13.99
N GLY A 86 2.44 -2.35 13.60
CA GLY A 86 1.27 -2.63 12.77
C GLY A 86 1.66 -3.11 11.38
N TYR A 87 2.54 -2.38 10.69
CA TYR A 87 3.03 -2.81 9.37
C TYR A 87 3.77 -4.14 9.42
N ASN A 88 4.68 -4.35 10.38
CA ASN A 88 5.42 -5.61 10.49
C ASN A 88 4.49 -6.83 10.67
N ARG A 89 3.40 -6.66 11.41
CA ARG A 89 2.39 -7.71 11.56
C ARG A 89 1.60 -7.94 10.28
N ALA A 90 1.17 -6.87 9.62
CA ALA A 90 0.40 -6.95 8.38
C ALA A 90 1.22 -7.63 7.26
N VAL A 91 2.50 -7.27 7.10
CA VAL A 91 3.42 -7.90 6.16
C VAL A 91 3.54 -9.39 6.41
N GLY A 92 3.59 -9.82 7.69
CA GLY A 92 3.65 -11.24 8.03
C GLY A 92 2.39 -12.05 7.74
N LEU A 93 1.28 -11.40 7.39
CA LEU A 93 -0.02 -12.03 7.12
C LEU A 93 -0.36 -12.10 5.62
N VAL A 94 0.42 -11.46 4.76
CA VAL A 94 0.21 -11.48 3.30
C VAL A 94 1.23 -12.42 2.63
N PRO A 95 0.80 -13.23 1.65
CA PRO A 95 1.67 -14.18 0.96
C PRO A 95 2.36 -13.60 -0.28
N GLU A 96 2.04 -12.38 -0.68
CA GLU A 96 2.54 -11.76 -1.90
C GLU A 96 4.05 -11.52 -1.86
N GLU A 97 4.68 -11.66 -3.01
CA GLU A 97 6.13 -11.47 -3.19
C GLU A 97 6.54 -10.00 -2.99
N ILE A 98 5.70 -9.09 -3.48
CA ILE A 98 5.93 -7.64 -3.41
C ILE A 98 4.93 -7.03 -2.42
N VAL A 99 5.44 -6.21 -1.53
CA VAL A 99 4.62 -5.48 -0.55
C VAL A 99 4.80 -3.98 -0.73
N VAL A 100 3.70 -3.28 -0.88
CA VAL A 100 3.65 -1.81 -0.83
C VAL A 100 3.16 -1.37 0.53
N LEU A 101 3.93 -0.53 1.22
CA LEU A 101 3.51 0.12 2.46
C LEU A 101 2.98 1.51 2.10
N LEU A 102 1.67 1.67 2.08
CA LEU A 102 0.99 2.90 1.67
C LEU A 102 0.36 3.58 2.89
N ASN A 103 0.65 4.86 3.10
CA ASN A 103 -0.03 5.62 4.14
C ASN A 103 -1.50 5.85 3.80
N SER A 104 -2.34 6.01 4.82
CA SER A 104 -3.79 6.22 4.67
C SER A 104 -4.18 7.60 4.12
N ASP A 105 -3.25 8.53 4.03
CA ASP A 105 -3.41 9.92 3.57
C ASP A 105 -2.76 10.17 2.19
N VAL A 106 -2.63 9.14 1.37
CA VAL A 106 -2.02 9.22 0.03
C VAL A 106 -3.06 9.00 -1.05
N GLU A 107 -3.16 9.96 -1.98
CA GLU A 107 -3.86 9.79 -3.26
C GLU A 107 -2.92 9.19 -4.29
N VAL A 108 -3.35 8.15 -4.98
CA VAL A 108 -2.59 7.55 -6.07
C VAL A 108 -3.13 7.97 -7.44
N ALA A 109 -2.26 8.00 -8.45
CA ALA A 109 -2.60 8.34 -9.83
C ALA A 109 -2.79 7.08 -10.70
N PRO A 110 -3.44 7.18 -11.88
CA PRO A 110 -3.48 6.09 -12.83
C PRO A 110 -2.07 5.57 -13.16
N GLY A 111 -1.90 4.26 -13.21
CA GLY A 111 -0.62 3.63 -13.55
C GLY A 111 0.47 3.84 -12.50
N TRP A 112 0.11 4.00 -11.23
CA TRP A 112 1.07 4.26 -10.16
C TRP A 112 1.90 3.04 -9.76
N LEU A 113 1.31 1.85 -9.85
CA LEU A 113 1.91 0.61 -9.34
C LEU A 113 2.78 -0.10 -10.39
N GLU A 114 2.33 -0.13 -11.63
CA GLU A 114 2.94 -0.89 -12.73
C GLU A 114 4.42 -0.54 -12.96
N PRO A 115 4.84 0.74 -13.02
CA PRO A 115 6.25 1.07 -13.24
C PRO A 115 7.15 0.68 -12.06
N LEU A 116 6.61 0.66 -10.84
CA LEU A 116 7.37 0.24 -9.66
C LEU A 116 7.66 -1.26 -9.70
N VAL A 117 6.65 -2.05 -10.07
CA VAL A 117 6.80 -3.50 -10.24
C VAL A 117 7.74 -3.82 -11.39
N ALA A 118 7.59 -3.15 -12.53
CA ALA A 118 8.46 -3.34 -13.68
C ALA A 118 9.94 -3.07 -13.34
N LEU A 119 10.22 -2.01 -12.60
CA LEU A 119 11.58 -1.69 -12.18
C LEU A 119 12.19 -2.76 -11.25
N LEU A 120 11.40 -3.32 -10.33
CA LEU A 120 11.85 -4.43 -9.48
C LEU A 120 12.14 -5.71 -10.28
N ASP A 121 11.39 -5.94 -11.37
CA ASP A 121 11.60 -7.08 -12.26
C ASP A 121 12.83 -6.93 -13.14
N GLU A 122 13.07 -5.73 -13.66
CA GLU A 122 14.18 -5.44 -14.57
C GLU A 122 15.53 -5.37 -13.86
N GLU A 123 15.53 -5.00 -12.56
CA GLU A 123 16.73 -4.73 -11.79
C GLU A 123 16.83 -5.61 -10.53
N PRO A 124 17.30 -6.86 -10.64
CA PRO A 124 17.34 -7.82 -9.53
C PRO A 124 18.18 -7.38 -8.33
N GLY A 125 19.02 -6.35 -8.48
CA GLY A 125 19.80 -5.75 -7.40
C GLY A 125 19.03 -4.74 -6.56
N ILE A 126 17.82 -4.36 -6.95
CA ILE A 126 16.96 -3.41 -6.25
C ILE A 126 16.05 -4.18 -5.28
N ALA A 127 16.15 -3.89 -4.00
CA ALA A 127 15.29 -4.48 -2.97
C ALA A 127 14.07 -3.64 -2.62
N ALA A 128 14.08 -2.33 -2.91
CA ALA A 128 12.97 -1.42 -2.65
C ALA A 128 12.97 -0.24 -3.62
N VAL A 129 11.79 0.24 -3.95
CA VAL A 129 11.56 1.40 -4.82
C VAL A 129 10.58 2.36 -4.15
N GLN A 130 10.73 3.65 -4.42
CA GLN A 130 9.83 4.68 -3.94
C GLN A 130 9.36 5.53 -5.12
N PRO A 131 8.04 5.76 -5.26
CA PRO A 131 7.53 6.66 -6.29
C PRO A 131 7.84 8.11 -5.95
N LYS A 132 7.73 8.97 -6.97
CA LYS A 132 7.73 10.41 -6.78
C LYS A 132 6.47 10.83 -6.01
N ILE A 133 6.65 11.55 -4.90
CA ILE A 133 5.55 12.02 -4.05
C ILE A 133 5.39 13.53 -4.21
N LEU A 134 4.20 13.96 -4.61
CA LEU A 134 3.84 15.37 -4.78
C LEU A 134 3.00 15.85 -3.61
N ALA A 135 3.09 17.14 -3.28
CA ALA A 135 2.24 17.74 -2.27
C ALA A 135 0.76 17.70 -2.71
N TYR A 136 -0.11 17.17 -1.85
CA TYR A 136 -1.53 17.02 -2.16
C TYR A 136 -2.22 18.35 -2.48
N THR A 137 -1.89 19.40 -1.73
CA THR A 137 -2.46 20.75 -1.90
C THR A 137 -1.81 21.57 -3.02
N ASN A 138 -0.60 21.17 -3.48
CA ASN A 138 0.11 21.83 -4.57
C ASN A 138 0.85 20.81 -5.43
N ARG A 139 0.13 20.17 -6.34
CA ARG A 139 0.58 19.03 -7.15
C ARG A 139 1.75 19.32 -8.12
N ASN A 140 2.19 20.58 -8.22
CA ASN A 140 3.37 20.95 -8.99
C ASN A 140 4.64 20.98 -8.14
N HIS A 141 4.53 20.70 -6.84
CA HIS A 141 5.65 20.69 -5.91
C HIS A 141 5.78 19.31 -5.28
N PHE A 142 7.01 18.95 -4.94
CA PHE A 142 7.28 17.76 -4.18
C PHE A 142 6.77 17.91 -2.74
N GLU A 143 6.31 16.79 -2.16
CA GLU A 143 6.11 16.71 -0.72
C GLU A 143 7.45 16.89 0.01
N TYR A 144 7.44 17.54 1.16
CA TYR A 144 8.66 17.97 1.86
C TYR A 144 9.58 16.81 2.27
N ALA A 145 9.00 15.69 2.68
CA ALA A 145 9.73 14.64 3.38
C ALA A 145 10.25 13.51 2.45
N GLY A 146 11.19 13.82 1.55
CA GLY A 146 11.86 12.78 0.77
C GLY A 146 11.16 12.37 -0.50
N ALA A 147 10.42 13.27 -1.08
CA ALA A 147 9.65 13.06 -2.31
C ALA A 147 10.46 12.56 -3.53
N CYS A 148 11.78 12.71 -3.50
CA CYS A 148 12.71 12.18 -4.52
C CYS A 148 13.63 11.07 -3.97
N GLY A 149 13.29 10.49 -2.81
CA GLY A 149 14.17 9.56 -2.11
C GLY A 149 15.21 10.25 -1.24
N GLY A 150 16.18 9.50 -0.76
CA GLY A 150 17.20 10.00 0.15
C GLY A 150 18.52 9.24 0.04
N PHE A 151 19.49 9.74 0.74
CA PHE A 151 20.79 9.13 0.91
C PHE A 151 21.08 8.91 2.40
N ILE A 152 21.99 8.02 2.67
CA ILE A 152 22.58 7.85 4.01
C ILE A 152 24.06 8.11 3.85
N ASP A 153 24.62 9.00 4.70
CA ASP A 153 26.05 9.24 4.70
C ASP A 153 26.84 8.10 5.36
N SER A 154 28.17 8.21 5.33
CA SER A 154 29.06 7.20 5.93
C SER A 154 28.93 7.07 7.45
N LEU A 155 28.28 8.01 8.12
CA LEU A 155 28.03 8.03 9.56
C LEU A 155 26.59 7.54 9.90
N GLY A 156 25.78 7.22 8.89
CA GLY A 156 24.42 6.73 9.07
C GLY A 156 23.35 7.83 9.20
N PHE A 157 23.68 9.09 8.88
CA PHE A 157 22.70 10.18 8.88
C PHE A 157 21.91 10.20 7.56
N PRO A 158 20.58 10.11 7.60
CA PRO A 158 19.76 10.23 6.41
C PRO A 158 19.62 11.69 5.97
N PHE A 159 19.63 11.93 4.66
CA PHE A 159 19.33 13.23 4.07
C PHE A 159 18.55 13.09 2.76
N CYS A 160 17.70 14.08 2.46
CA CYS A 160 16.82 14.04 1.30
C CYS A 160 17.59 14.36 0.01
N ARG A 161 17.29 13.63 -1.06
CA ARG A 161 17.72 13.97 -2.41
C ARG A 161 17.00 15.23 -2.88
N GLY A 162 17.70 16.13 -3.56
CA GLY A 162 17.14 17.36 -4.14
C GLY A 162 16.94 18.50 -3.13
N ARG A 163 17.38 18.32 -1.88
CA ARG A 163 17.33 19.39 -0.88
C ARG A 163 18.44 19.28 0.16
N ILE A 164 19.16 20.37 0.38
CA ILE A 164 20.11 20.52 1.48
C ILE A 164 19.68 21.74 2.29
N LEU A 165 19.16 21.52 3.50
CA LEU A 165 18.59 22.55 4.38
C LEU A 165 17.48 23.35 3.67
N ASN A 166 17.72 24.63 3.38
CA ASN A 166 16.78 25.53 2.72
C ASN A 166 17.05 25.69 1.21
N VAL A 167 17.99 24.94 0.65
CA VAL A 167 18.35 24.97 -0.77
C VAL A 167 17.69 23.77 -1.46
N THR A 168 16.87 24.02 -2.46
CA THR A 168 16.28 23.00 -3.35
C THR A 168 17.02 22.98 -4.66
N GLU A 169 17.31 21.81 -5.19
CA GLU A 169 17.73 21.64 -6.59
C GLU A 169 16.49 21.86 -7.49
N GLU A 170 16.66 22.61 -8.56
CA GLU A 170 15.62 22.83 -9.59
C GLU A 170 15.50 21.64 -10.54
#